data_14d9442550e53dcbc10217ccc34969b8
#
_entry.id   14d9442550e53dcbc10217ccc34969b8
#
_cell.length_a   1.000
_cell.length_b   1.000
_cell.length_c   1.000
_cell.angle_alpha   90.00
_cell.angle_beta   90.00
_cell.angle_gamma   90.00
#
_symmetry.space_group_name_H-M   'P 1'
#
loop_
_entity.id
_entity.type
_entity.pdbx_description
1 polymer ?
#
loop_
_entity_poly.entity_id
_entity_poly.type
_entity_poly.pdbx_seq_one_letter_code
_entity_poly.pdbx_strand_id
1 'polypeptide(L)'
;MKFSSVVFAASAATMAYAYPSGRDVIPNKRDVSKRANGFTWVGVSESGAEFGEGNLPGTLGTDYTWPVTSKIQVLRDAGMNIFRVPFLMERLVPSSITGSLDATYLKDLKATVEFITDSGAYAVLDPHNYGRYSGSVISSTANFKAWWKTVATEFASNEKVIFDTNNEYHDMDQTLVLNLNQAAIDGIRAAGATTQYIFVEGNAWTGAWSWTDNNDNMKGLTDTQDKIVYEMHQYLDSDSSGTSETCVSSTIGKERLTAATEWLKTNNKKGFIGEFAGGVNSDCETAVKGMLSYMSDNSDVWMGAEWWSAGPWWGSYMYSLEPTSGPAYSTYLPILKEYFVSSSGSSASTSTTTAAATTAVASTSTTTSSSTTTSAAEAISTPNTQAQVSSPATESSSSLDSSAKSDATTAAAAPSSSSTSVASTAGPTTLVSVPSTTQSASTSTKTAATVGTVAHWYQCGGANWTGATTCASGLTCVKQNEYYHQCL
;
A
#
# COMPACT_ATOMS: atom_id res chain seq x y z
N MET A 1 1.20 27.14 -86.86
CA MET A 1 1.08 26.69 -85.48
C MET A 1 1.82 27.68 -84.65
N LYS A 2 1.11 28.50 -83.87
CA LYS A 2 1.71 29.57 -82.99
C LYS A 2 1.57 29.10 -81.59
N PHE A 3 2.69 28.95 -80.91
CA PHE A 3 2.74 28.71 -79.43
C PHE A 3 2.81 30.05 -78.76
N SER A 4 1.87 30.35 -77.85
CA SER A 4 1.89 31.51 -76.98
C SER A 4 2.43 31.04 -75.64
N SER A 5 3.55 31.66 -75.22
CA SER A 5 4.12 31.49 -73.89
C SER A 5 3.44 32.45 -72.91
N VAL A 6 2.85 31.91 -71.86
CA VAL A 6 2.33 32.70 -70.75
C VAL A 6 3.40 32.73 -69.63
N VAL A 7 3.86 33.92 -69.33
CA VAL A 7 4.81 34.20 -68.26
C VAL A 7 4.00 34.49 -66.99
N PHE A 8 4.16 33.68 -65.97
CA PHE A 8 3.63 33.94 -64.63
C PHE A 8 4.70 34.73 -63.83
N ALA A 9 4.37 35.97 -63.47
CA ALA A 9 5.15 36.77 -62.53
C ALA A 9 4.77 36.36 -61.09
N ALA A 10 5.72 35.83 -60.35
CA ALA A 10 5.58 35.57 -58.94
C ALA A 10 5.96 36.82 -58.13
N SER A 11 4.96 37.41 -57.45
CA SER A 11 5.19 38.50 -56.51
C SER A 11 5.58 37.93 -55.14
N ALA A 12 6.84 38.13 -54.76
CA ALA A 12 7.30 37.81 -53.39
C ALA A 12 6.85 38.91 -52.43
N ALA A 13 5.89 38.62 -51.57
CA ALA A 13 5.53 39.46 -50.43
C ALA A 13 6.45 39.11 -49.24
N THR A 14 7.42 39.99 -48.94
CA THR A 14 8.24 39.93 -47.76
C THR A 14 7.42 40.39 -46.54
N MET A 15 6.99 39.45 -45.66
CA MET A 15 6.49 39.81 -44.35
C MET A 15 7.64 40.08 -43.41
N ALA A 16 7.79 41.33 -43.03
CA ALA A 16 8.66 41.74 -41.94
C ALA A 16 8.06 41.35 -40.60
N TYR A 17 8.63 40.34 -39.92
CA TYR A 17 8.33 40.07 -38.52
C TYR A 17 9.07 41.10 -37.65
N ALA A 18 8.32 42.00 -37.04
CA ALA A 18 8.83 42.84 -35.97
C ALA A 18 8.98 41.98 -34.72
N TYR A 19 10.23 41.73 -34.30
CA TYR A 19 10.54 41.20 -32.97
C TYR A 19 10.30 42.30 -31.93
N PRO A 20 9.47 42.08 -30.92
CA PRO A 20 9.47 42.96 -29.75
C PRO A 20 10.71 42.68 -28.93
N SER A 21 11.49 43.73 -28.71
CA SER A 21 12.67 43.78 -27.85
C SER A 21 12.34 43.27 -26.44
N GLY A 22 13.19 42.36 -25.93
CA GLY A 22 13.08 41.73 -24.65
C GLY A 22 12.88 42.70 -23.50
N ARG A 23 11.82 42.45 -22.75
CA ARG A 23 11.82 42.64 -21.31
C ARG A 23 11.99 41.26 -20.71
N ASP A 24 13.03 41.09 -19.94
CA ASP A 24 13.19 39.93 -19.06
C ASP A 24 11.95 39.84 -18.19
N VAL A 25 11.01 38.97 -18.59
CA VAL A 25 9.95 38.55 -17.72
C VAL A 25 10.61 37.51 -16.82
N ILE A 26 11.07 37.98 -15.65
CA ILE A 26 11.34 37.14 -14.51
C ILE A 26 10.06 36.28 -14.36
N PRO A 27 10.16 34.93 -14.43
CA PRO A 27 8.98 34.11 -14.21
C PRO A 27 8.46 34.46 -12.81
N ASN A 28 7.28 35.06 -12.79
CA ASN A 28 6.53 35.30 -11.56
C ASN A 28 6.62 34.01 -10.75
N LYS A 29 7.20 34.09 -9.54
CA LYS A 29 7.02 33.07 -8.52
C LYS A 29 5.51 32.84 -8.49
N ARG A 30 5.04 31.74 -9.11
CA ARG A 30 3.67 31.31 -8.98
C ARG A 30 3.44 31.17 -7.49
N ASP A 31 2.50 31.96 -7.03
CA ASP A 31 2.05 31.94 -5.64
C ASP A 31 1.63 30.52 -5.31
N VAL A 32 2.49 29.78 -4.59
CA VAL A 32 2.27 28.41 -4.16
C VAL A 32 1.08 28.32 -3.20
N SER A 33 0.56 29.48 -2.76
CA SER A 33 -0.51 29.61 -1.76
C SER A 33 -1.94 29.34 -2.28
N LYS A 34 -2.12 28.85 -3.53
CA LYS A 34 -3.47 28.59 -4.10
C LYS A 34 -3.55 27.31 -4.93
N ARG A 35 -2.76 26.28 -4.67
CA ARG A 35 -3.16 24.96 -5.09
C ARG A 35 -4.01 24.38 -3.94
N ALA A 36 -5.33 24.41 -4.07
CA ALA A 36 -6.13 23.34 -3.53
C ALA A 36 -5.62 22.07 -4.29
N ASN A 37 -4.73 21.32 -3.66
CA ASN A 37 -4.34 20.01 -4.14
C ASN A 37 -5.65 19.23 -4.30
N GLY A 38 -5.92 18.76 -5.52
CA GLY A 38 -7.16 18.05 -5.83
C GLY A 38 -7.24 16.64 -5.25
N PHE A 39 -6.28 16.24 -4.37
CA PHE A 39 -6.30 14.94 -3.72
C PHE A 39 -7.43 14.81 -2.70
N THR A 40 -7.99 13.61 -2.63
CA THR A 40 -8.92 13.19 -1.59
C THR A 40 -8.16 12.66 -0.38
N TRP A 41 -7.08 11.91 -0.62
CA TRP A 41 -6.31 11.21 0.41
C TRP A 41 -4.80 11.32 0.19
N VAL A 42 -4.07 11.53 1.29
CA VAL A 42 -2.61 11.38 1.34
C VAL A 42 -2.24 10.78 2.69
N GLY A 43 -1.45 9.73 2.66
CA GLY A 43 -1.10 8.99 3.86
C GLY A 43 0.08 8.06 3.73
N VAL A 44 0.03 6.98 4.48
CA VAL A 44 1.13 6.03 4.62
C VAL A 44 0.61 4.62 4.95
N SER A 45 1.31 3.59 4.47
CA SER A 45 1.13 2.22 4.95
C SER A 45 1.74 2.06 6.34
N GLU A 46 1.02 1.41 7.24
CA GLU A 46 1.41 1.14 8.64
C GLU A 46 1.74 -0.34 8.79
N SER A 47 2.94 -0.71 8.34
CA SER A 47 3.42 -2.10 8.29
C SER A 47 3.73 -2.69 9.66
N GLY A 48 3.67 -4.02 9.72
CA GLY A 48 4.05 -4.80 10.90
C GLY A 48 3.19 -6.03 11.12
N ALA A 49 1.89 -5.98 10.87
CA ALA A 49 0.99 -7.11 11.11
C ALA A 49 1.07 -8.18 10.00
N GLU A 50 1.63 -7.85 8.85
CA GLU A 50 1.94 -8.76 7.75
C GLU A 50 3.30 -9.46 7.89
N PHE A 51 4.23 -8.94 8.71
CA PHE A 51 5.58 -9.47 8.83
C PHE A 51 5.62 -10.95 9.25
N GLY A 52 6.72 -11.64 8.90
CA GLY A 52 6.94 -13.02 9.29
C GLY A 52 5.98 -14.02 8.63
N GLU A 53 5.70 -13.84 7.35
CA GLU A 53 4.85 -14.73 6.53
C GLU A 53 5.40 -16.16 6.44
N GLY A 54 6.69 -16.37 6.70
CA GLY A 54 7.31 -17.69 6.79
C GLY A 54 6.92 -18.49 8.04
N ASN A 55 6.27 -17.87 9.02
CA ASN A 55 5.89 -18.48 10.30
C ASN A 55 4.42 -18.21 10.63
N LEU A 56 3.53 -19.08 10.20
CA LEU A 56 2.08 -18.92 10.33
C LEU A 56 1.48 -19.88 11.37
N PRO A 57 0.57 -19.41 12.21
CA PRO A 57 0.05 -18.04 12.31
C PRO A 57 1.04 -17.05 12.93
N GLY A 58 2.17 -17.50 13.46
CA GLY A 58 3.17 -16.67 14.12
C GLY A 58 2.76 -16.20 15.51
N THR A 59 3.66 -15.47 16.17
CA THR A 59 3.51 -14.97 17.53
C THR A 59 3.65 -13.45 17.54
N LEU A 60 2.66 -12.74 18.07
CA LEU A 60 2.71 -11.29 18.27
C LEU A 60 3.92 -10.90 19.12
N GLY A 61 4.67 -9.88 18.67
CA GLY A 61 5.88 -9.42 19.31
C GLY A 61 7.15 -10.22 18.98
N THR A 62 7.02 -11.31 18.17
CA THR A 62 8.12 -12.14 17.69
C THR A 62 8.15 -12.22 16.17
N ASP A 63 7.04 -12.60 15.56
CA ASP A 63 6.93 -12.77 14.11
C ASP A 63 6.27 -11.56 13.45
N TYR A 64 5.34 -10.93 14.16
CA TYR A 64 4.64 -9.73 13.69
C TYR A 64 4.34 -8.76 14.85
N THR A 65 3.97 -7.55 14.50
CA THR A 65 3.59 -6.50 15.45
C THR A 65 2.48 -5.63 14.87
N TRP A 66 1.74 -4.94 15.75
CA TRP A 66 0.79 -3.91 15.29
C TRP A 66 1.46 -2.54 15.28
N PRO A 67 0.99 -1.62 14.42
CA PRO A 67 1.41 -0.22 14.44
C PRO A 67 1.19 0.43 15.81
N VAL A 68 2.07 1.37 16.15
CA VAL A 68 1.97 2.11 17.41
C VAL A 68 1.02 3.29 17.22
N THR A 69 -0.15 3.25 17.83
CA THR A 69 -1.21 4.26 17.63
C THR A 69 -0.77 5.71 17.92
N SER A 70 0.14 5.91 18.89
CA SER A 70 0.71 7.25 19.13
C SER A 70 1.59 7.76 18.00
N LYS A 71 2.16 6.87 17.17
CA LYS A 71 2.92 7.24 15.96
C LYS A 71 1.98 7.57 14.81
N ILE A 72 0.91 6.79 14.64
CA ILE A 72 -0.19 7.13 13.73
C ILE A 72 -0.74 8.52 14.07
N GLN A 73 -0.93 8.84 15.36
CA GLN A 73 -1.41 10.16 15.79
C GLN A 73 -0.46 11.29 15.36
N VAL A 74 0.86 11.10 15.44
CA VAL A 74 1.83 12.11 14.97
C VAL A 74 1.67 12.39 13.48
N LEU A 75 1.49 11.35 12.66
CA LEU A 75 1.27 11.49 11.21
C LEU A 75 -0.11 12.10 10.91
N ARG A 76 -1.13 11.71 11.68
CA ARG A 76 -2.46 12.30 11.62
C ARG A 76 -2.44 13.80 11.95
N ASP A 77 -1.74 14.20 12.99
CA ASP A 77 -1.58 15.60 13.41
C ASP A 77 -0.77 16.41 12.38
N ALA A 78 0.13 15.74 11.65
CA ALA A 78 0.86 16.34 10.55
C ALA A 78 -0.05 16.65 9.34
N GLY A 79 -1.22 15.97 9.22
CA GLY A 79 -2.22 16.19 8.18
C GLY A 79 -2.56 14.97 7.30
N MET A 80 -1.97 13.81 7.54
CA MET A 80 -2.34 12.59 6.83
C MET A 80 -3.79 12.21 7.16
N ASN A 81 -4.52 11.70 6.16
CA ASN A 81 -5.95 11.41 6.30
C ASN A 81 -6.36 10.02 5.79
N ILE A 82 -5.40 9.19 5.46
CA ILE A 82 -5.57 7.78 5.09
C ILE A 82 -4.37 6.98 5.61
N PHE A 83 -4.62 5.75 6.06
CA PHE A 83 -3.61 4.83 6.57
C PHE A 83 -3.93 3.41 6.10
N ARG A 84 -3.04 2.80 5.35
CA ARG A 84 -3.15 1.41 4.90
C ARG A 84 -2.60 0.50 5.99
N VAL A 85 -3.31 -0.56 6.31
CA VAL A 85 -2.98 -1.51 7.38
C VAL A 85 -2.77 -2.88 6.74
N PRO A 86 -1.54 -3.22 6.37
CA PRO A 86 -1.18 -4.54 5.87
C PRO A 86 -1.37 -5.61 6.95
N PHE A 87 -1.94 -6.76 6.56
CA PHE A 87 -2.09 -7.93 7.42
C PHE A 87 -2.13 -9.22 6.61
N LEU A 88 -1.94 -10.38 7.22
CA LEU A 88 -2.01 -11.66 6.52
C LEU A 88 -3.38 -12.33 6.68
N MET A 89 -3.90 -12.82 5.55
CA MET A 89 -5.16 -13.57 5.49
C MET A 89 -5.14 -14.77 6.42
N GLU A 90 -4.00 -15.47 6.50
CA GLU A 90 -3.80 -16.68 7.30
C GLU A 90 -3.81 -16.43 8.81
N ARG A 91 -3.49 -15.22 9.25
CA ARG A 91 -3.59 -14.83 10.65
C ARG A 91 -5.03 -14.51 11.03
N LEU A 92 -5.73 -13.85 10.12
CA LEU A 92 -7.14 -13.50 10.33
C LEU A 92 -8.07 -14.71 10.18
N VAL A 93 -7.75 -15.64 9.26
CA VAL A 93 -8.54 -16.86 8.99
C VAL A 93 -7.58 -18.06 8.86
N PRO A 94 -7.10 -18.63 9.98
CA PRO A 94 -5.91 -19.48 9.96
C PRO A 94 -6.10 -20.89 9.39
N SER A 95 -7.27 -21.50 9.50
CA SER A 95 -7.42 -22.94 9.19
C SER A 95 -7.61 -23.23 7.70
N SER A 96 -8.31 -22.36 7.01
CA SER A 96 -8.55 -22.41 5.55
C SER A 96 -9.15 -21.08 5.13
N ILE A 97 -9.07 -20.72 3.86
CA ILE A 97 -9.59 -19.46 3.33
C ILE A 97 -11.08 -19.20 3.64
N THR A 98 -11.85 -20.24 3.91
CA THR A 98 -13.26 -20.14 4.30
C THR A 98 -13.51 -20.55 5.77
N GLY A 99 -12.45 -20.59 6.57
CA GLY A 99 -12.49 -20.90 7.99
C GLY A 99 -13.11 -19.80 8.84
N SER A 100 -13.08 -20.02 10.17
CA SER A 100 -13.51 -19.02 11.14
C SER A 100 -12.42 -17.96 11.35
N LEU A 101 -12.84 -16.75 11.65
CA LEU A 101 -11.96 -15.66 12.06
C LEU A 101 -11.26 -16.01 13.37
N ASP A 102 -9.97 -15.71 13.46
CA ASP A 102 -9.26 -15.69 14.73
C ASP A 102 -9.69 -14.46 15.53
N ALA A 103 -10.27 -14.71 16.70
CA ALA A 103 -10.89 -13.65 17.51
C ALA A 103 -9.87 -12.66 18.08
N THR A 104 -8.64 -13.14 18.35
CA THR A 104 -7.58 -12.29 18.91
C THR A 104 -7.01 -11.37 17.85
N TYR A 105 -6.62 -11.93 16.70
CA TYR A 105 -6.10 -11.15 15.60
C TYR A 105 -7.12 -10.14 15.06
N LEU A 106 -8.38 -10.56 14.92
CA LEU A 106 -9.48 -9.68 14.52
C LEU A 106 -9.68 -8.51 15.49
N LYS A 107 -9.62 -8.79 16.80
CA LYS A 107 -9.75 -7.76 17.84
C LYS A 107 -8.67 -6.70 17.70
N ASP A 108 -7.42 -7.10 17.48
CA ASP A 108 -6.29 -6.18 17.39
C ASP A 108 -6.32 -5.40 16.06
N LEU A 109 -6.71 -6.05 14.95
CA LEU A 109 -6.97 -5.38 13.67
C LEU A 109 -8.06 -4.32 13.83
N LYS A 110 -9.19 -4.67 14.46
CA LYS A 110 -10.27 -3.71 14.72
C LYS A 110 -9.81 -2.54 15.56
N ALA A 111 -9.04 -2.77 16.62
CA ALA A 111 -8.53 -1.70 17.48
C ALA A 111 -7.65 -0.71 16.72
N THR A 112 -6.79 -1.19 15.79
CA THR A 112 -5.97 -0.34 14.92
C THR A 112 -6.85 0.46 13.97
N VAL A 113 -7.79 -0.19 13.29
CA VAL A 113 -8.72 0.43 12.34
C VAL A 113 -9.61 1.47 13.03
N GLU A 114 -10.18 1.15 14.18
CA GLU A 114 -11.03 2.05 14.98
C GLU A 114 -10.23 3.29 15.43
N PHE A 115 -8.99 3.11 15.90
CA PHE A 115 -8.14 4.25 16.24
C PHE A 115 -7.95 5.21 15.06
N ILE A 116 -7.68 4.67 13.87
CA ILE A 116 -7.50 5.48 12.65
C ILE A 116 -8.82 6.20 12.31
N THR A 117 -9.93 5.48 12.26
CA THR A 117 -11.20 6.03 11.79
C THR A 117 -11.85 6.99 12.79
N ASP A 118 -11.68 6.76 14.09
CA ASP A 118 -12.11 7.68 15.15
C ASP A 118 -11.34 9.00 15.13
N SER A 119 -10.08 8.99 14.67
CA SER A 119 -9.31 10.21 14.42
C SER A 119 -9.87 11.06 13.26
N GLY A 120 -10.81 10.52 12.49
CA GLY A 120 -11.38 11.13 11.29
C GLY A 120 -10.69 10.76 9.99
N ALA A 121 -9.61 9.95 10.02
CA ALA A 121 -8.93 9.42 8.85
C ALA A 121 -9.64 8.19 8.26
N TYR A 122 -9.19 7.75 7.09
CA TYR A 122 -9.61 6.49 6.48
C TYR A 122 -8.60 5.39 6.82
N ALA A 123 -9.09 4.17 7.01
CA ALA A 123 -8.27 2.98 7.17
C ALA A 123 -8.46 2.05 5.98
N VAL A 124 -7.38 1.72 5.28
CA VAL A 124 -7.38 0.74 4.20
C VAL A 124 -7.04 -0.63 4.79
N LEU A 125 -7.93 -1.60 4.62
CA LEU A 125 -7.69 -2.98 5.00
C LEU A 125 -6.99 -3.70 3.85
N ASP A 126 -5.74 -4.02 4.04
CA ASP A 126 -4.88 -4.64 3.04
C ASP A 126 -4.50 -6.09 3.42
N PRO A 127 -5.15 -7.09 2.83
CA PRO A 127 -4.64 -8.47 2.86
C PRO A 127 -3.35 -8.58 2.04
N HIS A 128 -2.19 -8.50 2.69
CA HIS A 128 -0.88 -8.38 2.05
C HIS A 128 -0.35 -9.73 1.55
N ASN A 129 -1.08 -10.36 0.63
CA ASN A 129 -0.94 -11.78 0.32
C ASN A 129 -0.58 -12.12 -1.14
N TYR A 130 -0.39 -11.11 -2.00
CA TYR A 130 0.08 -11.34 -3.38
C TYR A 130 -0.83 -12.28 -4.21
N GLY A 131 -2.15 -12.27 -3.95
CA GLY A 131 -3.10 -13.19 -4.56
C GLY A 131 -2.96 -14.64 -4.10
N ARG A 132 -2.35 -14.88 -2.94
CA ARG A 132 -2.05 -16.20 -2.39
C ARG A 132 -2.66 -16.41 -1.02
N TYR A 133 -2.87 -17.67 -0.67
CA TYR A 133 -3.23 -18.10 0.67
C TYR A 133 -2.40 -19.35 1.00
N SER A 134 -1.69 -19.31 2.11
CA SER A 134 -0.73 -20.36 2.51
C SER A 134 0.26 -20.71 1.38
N GLY A 135 0.81 -19.69 0.74
CA GLY A 135 1.78 -19.78 -0.36
C GLY A 135 1.23 -20.27 -1.70
N SER A 136 -0.05 -20.64 -1.77
CA SER A 136 -0.70 -21.11 -3.00
C SER A 136 -1.57 -20.04 -3.64
N VAL A 137 -1.53 -19.92 -4.96
CA VAL A 137 -2.42 -19.01 -5.70
C VAL A 137 -3.88 -19.29 -5.37
N ILE A 138 -4.62 -18.26 -5.01
CA ILE A 138 -6.07 -18.33 -4.77
C ILE A 138 -6.75 -18.58 -6.12
N SER A 139 -7.15 -19.82 -6.39
CA SER A 139 -7.79 -20.20 -7.66
C SER A 139 -9.32 -20.22 -7.60
N SER A 140 -9.90 -20.23 -6.41
CA SER A 140 -11.35 -20.28 -6.21
C SER A 140 -11.94 -18.90 -5.92
N THR A 141 -12.53 -18.29 -6.93
CA THR A 141 -13.26 -17.02 -6.79
C THR A 141 -14.42 -17.12 -5.79
N ALA A 142 -15.07 -18.28 -5.69
CA ALA A 142 -16.16 -18.51 -4.74
C ALA A 142 -15.65 -18.48 -3.27
N ASN A 143 -14.49 -19.09 -3.00
CA ASN A 143 -13.89 -19.08 -1.67
C ASN A 143 -13.39 -17.67 -1.32
N PHE A 144 -12.80 -16.97 -2.27
CA PHE A 144 -12.32 -15.60 -2.06
C PHE A 144 -13.49 -14.62 -1.81
N LYS A 145 -14.59 -14.77 -2.54
CA LYS A 145 -15.84 -14.04 -2.28
C LYS A 145 -16.37 -14.31 -0.87
N ALA A 146 -16.35 -15.58 -0.43
CA ALA A 146 -16.80 -15.96 0.90
C ALA A 146 -15.90 -15.36 1.99
N TRP A 147 -14.58 -15.38 1.80
CA TRP A 147 -13.61 -14.74 2.69
C TRP A 147 -13.90 -13.25 2.84
N TRP A 148 -14.01 -12.52 1.72
CA TRP A 148 -14.32 -11.10 1.75
C TRP A 148 -15.66 -10.79 2.38
N LYS A 149 -16.69 -11.61 2.12
CA LYS A 149 -17.99 -11.44 2.80
C LYS A 149 -17.84 -11.57 4.32
N THR A 150 -17.10 -12.56 4.80
CA THR A 150 -16.86 -12.79 6.22
C THR A 150 -16.13 -11.61 6.85
N VAL A 151 -15.00 -11.21 6.27
CA VAL A 151 -14.18 -10.11 6.79
C VAL A 151 -14.93 -8.77 6.72
N ALA A 152 -15.52 -8.44 5.56
CA ALA A 152 -16.22 -7.17 5.40
C ALA A 152 -17.44 -7.03 6.32
N THR A 153 -18.07 -8.12 6.74
CA THR A 153 -19.17 -8.08 7.73
C THR A 153 -18.71 -7.44 9.04
N GLU A 154 -17.46 -7.63 9.43
CA GLU A 154 -16.90 -7.10 10.66
C GLU A 154 -16.67 -5.58 10.64
N PHE A 155 -16.61 -4.99 9.43
CA PHE A 155 -16.30 -3.57 9.21
C PHE A 155 -17.39 -2.82 8.44
N ALA A 156 -18.48 -3.47 8.03
CA ALA A 156 -19.51 -2.90 7.16
C ALA A 156 -20.21 -1.66 7.73
N SER A 157 -20.22 -1.48 9.04
CA SER A 157 -20.80 -0.32 9.71
C SER A 157 -19.85 0.90 9.76
N ASN A 158 -18.58 0.73 9.45
CA ASN A 158 -17.58 1.81 9.48
C ASN A 158 -17.39 2.41 8.09
N GLU A 159 -17.96 3.59 7.85
CA GLU A 159 -17.93 4.28 6.56
C GLU A 159 -16.55 4.77 6.13
N LYS A 160 -15.58 4.79 7.07
CA LYS A 160 -14.20 5.22 6.82
C LYS A 160 -13.25 4.08 6.58
N VAL A 161 -13.72 2.85 6.55
CA VAL A 161 -12.96 1.72 6.06
C VAL A 161 -12.95 1.71 4.53
N ILE A 162 -11.80 1.43 3.95
CA ILE A 162 -11.61 1.12 2.54
C ILE A 162 -11.15 -0.33 2.48
N PHE A 163 -11.67 -1.11 1.56
CA PHE A 163 -11.28 -2.49 1.36
C PHE A 163 -10.35 -2.57 0.16
N ASP A 164 -9.11 -2.96 0.38
CA ASP A 164 -8.17 -3.32 -0.67
C ASP A 164 -8.30 -4.81 -0.96
N THR A 165 -8.51 -5.18 -2.21
CA THR A 165 -8.89 -6.55 -2.57
C THR A 165 -7.82 -7.58 -2.28
N ASN A 166 -6.58 -7.28 -2.49
CA ASN A 166 -5.39 -8.05 -2.07
C ASN A 166 -4.12 -7.38 -2.61
N ASN A 167 -3.07 -7.26 -1.80
CA ASN A 167 -1.81 -6.69 -2.23
C ASN A 167 -1.19 -7.42 -3.41
N GLU A 168 -0.80 -6.70 -4.45
CA GLU A 168 0.18 -7.03 -5.48
C GLU A 168 0.05 -8.43 -6.11
N TYR A 169 -1.05 -8.72 -6.78
CA TYR A 169 -1.14 -9.93 -7.59
C TYR A 169 0.01 -9.99 -8.58
N HIS A 170 0.69 -11.13 -8.66
CA HIS A 170 1.77 -11.33 -9.61
C HIS A 170 1.91 -12.79 -10.04
N ASP A 171 2.49 -13.02 -11.23
CA ASP A 171 2.70 -14.37 -11.79
C ASP A 171 1.42 -15.22 -11.81
N MET A 172 0.30 -14.61 -12.15
CA MET A 172 -1.02 -15.23 -12.21
C MET A 172 -1.66 -15.02 -13.59
N ASP A 173 -2.62 -15.86 -13.92
CA ASP A 173 -3.48 -15.62 -15.09
C ASP A 173 -4.28 -14.33 -14.90
N GLN A 174 -4.20 -13.42 -15.86
CA GLN A 174 -4.82 -12.10 -15.75
C GLN A 174 -6.36 -12.16 -15.69
N THR A 175 -6.97 -13.17 -16.30
CA THR A 175 -8.41 -13.37 -16.18
C THR A 175 -8.78 -13.82 -14.78
N LEU A 176 -7.93 -14.62 -14.14
CA LEU A 176 -8.11 -15.00 -12.75
C LEU A 176 -8.02 -13.77 -11.83
N VAL A 177 -7.03 -12.88 -12.02
CA VAL A 177 -6.88 -11.64 -11.23
C VAL A 177 -8.14 -10.77 -11.36
N LEU A 178 -8.62 -10.53 -12.58
CA LEU A 178 -9.89 -9.83 -12.82
C LEU A 178 -11.05 -10.46 -12.04
N ASN A 179 -11.18 -11.79 -12.13
CA ASN A 179 -12.29 -12.52 -11.50
C ASN A 179 -12.18 -12.54 -9.97
N LEU A 180 -10.97 -12.57 -9.40
CA LEU A 180 -10.76 -12.47 -7.95
C LEU A 180 -11.16 -11.08 -7.45
N ASN A 181 -10.74 -10.01 -8.13
CA ASN A 181 -11.18 -8.65 -7.80
C ASN A 181 -12.71 -8.52 -7.84
N GLN A 182 -13.37 -9.02 -8.89
CA GLN A 182 -14.84 -9.00 -8.97
C GLN A 182 -15.48 -9.82 -7.82
N ALA A 183 -14.90 -10.97 -7.48
CA ALA A 183 -15.38 -11.79 -6.39
C ALA A 183 -15.23 -11.10 -5.02
N ALA A 184 -14.14 -10.36 -4.82
CA ALA A 184 -13.95 -9.53 -3.63
C ALA A 184 -15.00 -8.44 -3.54
N ILE A 185 -15.21 -7.65 -4.60
CA ILE A 185 -16.25 -6.62 -4.69
C ILE A 185 -17.62 -7.20 -4.33
N ASP A 186 -17.98 -8.31 -4.96
CA ASP A 186 -19.25 -8.99 -4.73
C ASP A 186 -19.41 -9.49 -3.27
N GLY A 187 -18.31 -9.97 -2.67
CA GLY A 187 -18.27 -10.43 -1.28
C GLY A 187 -18.46 -9.28 -0.31
N ILE A 188 -17.73 -8.19 -0.50
CA ILE A 188 -17.81 -6.96 0.30
C ILE A 188 -19.22 -6.37 0.24
N ARG A 189 -19.82 -6.26 -0.95
CA ARG A 189 -21.18 -5.75 -1.09
C ARG A 189 -22.23 -6.69 -0.50
N ALA A 190 -22.02 -8.01 -0.59
CA ALA A 190 -22.87 -9.02 0.06
C ALA A 190 -22.78 -9.03 1.59
N ALA A 191 -21.75 -8.42 2.18
CA ALA A 191 -21.63 -8.19 3.61
C ALA A 191 -22.43 -6.96 4.10
N GLY A 192 -23.02 -6.18 3.18
CA GLY A 192 -23.75 -4.95 3.51
C GLY A 192 -22.89 -3.69 3.55
N ALA A 193 -21.62 -3.78 3.19
CA ALA A 193 -20.72 -2.65 3.07
C ALA A 193 -21.03 -1.85 1.79
N THR A 194 -21.92 -0.86 1.86
CA THR A 194 -22.46 -0.15 0.69
C THR A 194 -21.92 1.29 0.56
N THR A 195 -21.29 1.83 1.59
CA THR A 195 -20.75 3.20 1.59
C THR A 195 -19.25 3.26 1.34
N GLN A 196 -18.54 2.18 1.58
CA GLN A 196 -17.10 2.05 1.53
C GLN A 196 -16.58 2.03 0.10
N TYR A 197 -15.41 2.64 -0.11
CA TYR A 197 -14.63 2.45 -1.33
C TYR A 197 -13.99 1.06 -1.35
N ILE A 198 -13.74 0.55 -2.54
CA ILE A 198 -13.00 -0.68 -2.76
C ILE A 198 -11.82 -0.35 -3.66
N PHE A 199 -10.63 -0.60 -3.15
CA PHE A 199 -9.40 -0.53 -3.92
C PHE A 199 -9.18 -1.88 -4.60
N VAL A 200 -8.93 -1.85 -5.90
CA VAL A 200 -8.70 -3.05 -6.72
C VAL A 200 -7.29 -3.01 -7.27
N GLU A 201 -6.59 -4.09 -7.12
CA GLU A 201 -5.21 -4.22 -7.56
C GLU A 201 -5.05 -5.14 -8.76
N GLY A 202 -4.09 -4.82 -9.62
CA GLY A 202 -3.79 -5.58 -10.83
C GLY A 202 -2.72 -6.64 -10.64
N ASN A 203 -2.47 -7.40 -11.70
CA ASN A 203 -1.32 -8.30 -11.84
C ASN A 203 -0.01 -7.52 -12.04
N ALA A 204 1.13 -8.24 -12.09
CA ALA A 204 2.45 -7.65 -12.24
C ALA A 204 2.73 -6.59 -11.14
N TRP A 205 2.48 -7.00 -9.87
CA TRP A 205 2.64 -6.15 -8.67
C TRP A 205 1.87 -4.82 -8.78
N THR A 206 0.69 -4.87 -9.40
CA THR A 206 -0.20 -3.71 -9.60
C THR A 206 0.51 -2.44 -10.13
N GLY A 207 1.65 -2.62 -10.81
CA GLY A 207 2.54 -1.53 -11.21
C GLY A 207 1.89 -0.52 -12.14
N ALA A 208 1.91 0.77 -11.79
CA ALA A 208 1.36 1.83 -12.63
C ALA A 208 2.11 1.95 -13.97
N TRP A 209 3.42 1.77 -13.95
CA TRP A 209 4.26 1.79 -15.15
C TRP A 209 3.86 0.73 -16.17
N SER A 210 3.52 -0.48 -15.71
CA SER A 210 3.18 -1.61 -16.55
C SER A 210 1.66 -1.89 -16.65
N TRP A 211 0.85 -0.98 -16.12
CA TRP A 211 -0.60 -1.18 -15.99
C TRP A 211 -1.30 -1.49 -17.29
N THR A 212 -1.04 -0.71 -18.32
CA THR A 212 -1.72 -0.87 -19.64
C THR A 212 -1.37 -2.17 -20.33
N ASP A 213 -0.18 -2.70 -20.08
CA ASP A 213 0.29 -3.94 -20.72
C ASP A 213 -0.27 -5.19 -20.04
N ASN A 214 -0.54 -5.12 -18.73
CA ASN A 214 -0.91 -6.27 -17.91
C ASN A 214 -2.40 -6.24 -17.48
N ASN A 215 -2.98 -5.06 -17.25
CA ASN A 215 -4.22 -4.90 -16.48
C ASN A 215 -5.37 -4.21 -17.26
N ASP A 216 -5.26 -4.09 -18.59
CA ASP A 216 -6.28 -3.37 -19.38
C ASP A 216 -7.70 -3.94 -19.20
N ASN A 217 -7.85 -5.25 -19.02
CA ASN A 217 -9.16 -5.89 -18.81
C ASN A 217 -9.82 -5.51 -17.47
N MET A 218 -9.08 -4.97 -16.50
CA MET A 218 -9.61 -4.51 -15.20
C MET A 218 -10.67 -3.42 -15.36
N LYS A 219 -10.67 -2.68 -16.47
CA LYS A 219 -11.73 -1.71 -16.80
C LYS A 219 -13.15 -2.32 -16.81
N GLY A 220 -13.25 -3.64 -16.93
CA GLY A 220 -14.51 -4.41 -16.92
C GLY A 220 -15.09 -4.66 -15.53
N LEU A 221 -14.37 -4.34 -14.44
CA LEU A 221 -14.89 -4.47 -13.08
C LEU A 221 -16.14 -3.61 -12.87
N THR A 222 -17.08 -4.15 -12.12
CA THR A 222 -18.35 -3.50 -11.81
C THR A 222 -18.61 -3.48 -10.30
N ASP A 223 -19.19 -2.40 -9.83
CA ASP A 223 -19.66 -2.24 -8.45
C ASP A 223 -21.02 -1.54 -8.46
N THR A 224 -21.99 -2.10 -7.77
CA THR A 224 -23.35 -1.54 -7.66
C THR A 224 -23.40 -0.18 -6.96
N GLN A 225 -22.34 0.19 -6.24
CA GLN A 225 -22.22 1.45 -5.51
C GLN A 225 -21.33 2.48 -6.22
N ASP A 226 -20.71 2.12 -7.35
CA ASP A 226 -19.78 2.96 -8.12
C ASP A 226 -18.64 3.54 -7.25
N LYS A 227 -18.00 2.69 -6.44
CA LYS A 227 -16.95 3.08 -5.50
C LYS A 227 -15.66 2.29 -5.69
N ILE A 228 -15.40 1.80 -6.90
CA ILE A 228 -14.12 1.20 -7.25
C ILE A 228 -13.08 2.30 -7.47
N VAL A 229 -11.90 2.10 -6.89
CA VAL A 229 -10.68 2.86 -7.16
C VAL A 229 -9.59 1.87 -7.55
N TYR A 230 -8.87 2.16 -8.62
CA TYR A 230 -7.79 1.31 -9.14
C TYR A 230 -6.51 1.67 -8.38
N GLU A 231 -6.12 0.81 -7.46
CA GLU A 231 -4.90 0.94 -6.69
C GLU A 231 -3.72 0.44 -7.50
N MET A 232 -2.71 1.27 -7.60
CA MET A 232 -1.48 0.99 -8.32
C MET A 232 -0.29 1.32 -7.43
N HIS A 233 0.81 0.56 -7.61
CA HIS A 233 2.07 0.82 -6.92
C HIS A 233 3.09 1.38 -7.90
N GLN A 234 3.97 2.28 -7.42
CA GLN A 234 5.00 2.85 -8.27
C GLN A 234 6.26 3.20 -7.51
N TYR A 235 7.27 2.37 -7.65
CA TYR A 235 8.61 2.68 -7.18
C TYR A 235 9.45 3.34 -8.29
N LEU A 236 10.54 4.01 -7.89
CA LEU A 236 11.29 4.93 -8.75
C LEU A 236 12.72 4.43 -9.07
N ASP A 237 13.10 3.28 -8.57
CA ASP A 237 14.35 2.58 -8.85
C ASP A 237 14.33 1.89 -10.23
N SER A 238 15.43 1.26 -10.63
CA SER A 238 15.65 0.82 -12.02
C SER A 238 14.60 -0.14 -12.56
N ASP A 239 14.13 -1.07 -11.73
CA ASP A 239 13.17 -2.11 -12.09
C ASP A 239 11.79 -1.92 -11.44
N SER A 240 11.60 -0.80 -10.74
CA SER A 240 10.35 -0.49 -10.01
C SER A 240 10.04 -1.44 -8.84
N SER A 241 11.04 -2.09 -8.27
CA SER A 241 10.87 -3.04 -7.17
C SER A 241 10.81 -2.41 -5.78
N GLY A 242 11.25 -1.14 -5.63
CA GLY A 242 11.34 -0.50 -4.32
C GLY A 242 12.49 -1.04 -3.45
N THR A 243 13.51 -1.65 -4.08
CA THR A 243 14.63 -2.27 -3.36
C THR A 243 15.91 -1.44 -3.39
N SER A 244 15.92 -0.29 -4.07
CA SER A 244 17.09 0.57 -4.22
C SER A 244 16.83 2.01 -3.82
N GLU A 245 17.80 2.62 -3.11
CA GLU A 245 17.77 4.05 -2.76
C GLU A 245 17.92 4.98 -3.97
N THR A 246 18.30 4.44 -5.14
CA THR A 246 18.62 5.24 -6.33
C THR A 246 17.44 5.29 -7.28
N CYS A 247 16.94 6.48 -7.53
CA CYS A 247 15.93 6.71 -8.56
C CYS A 247 16.57 6.75 -9.96
N VAL A 248 15.88 6.26 -10.98
CA VAL A 248 16.36 6.24 -12.38
C VAL A 248 16.74 7.64 -12.87
N SER A 249 15.91 8.62 -12.55
CA SER A 249 16.11 10.04 -12.86
C SER A 249 15.21 10.91 -11.99
N SER A 250 15.45 12.20 -11.98
CA SER A 250 14.59 13.19 -11.31
C SER A 250 13.19 13.36 -11.94
N THR A 251 12.92 12.75 -13.09
CA THR A 251 11.63 12.82 -13.82
C THR A 251 10.87 11.52 -13.88
N ILE A 252 11.47 10.41 -13.41
CA ILE A 252 10.95 9.06 -13.57
C ILE A 252 9.55 8.87 -12.96
N GLY A 253 9.23 9.54 -11.85
CA GLY A 253 7.93 9.43 -11.20
C GLY A 253 6.78 9.86 -12.11
N LYS A 254 6.90 11.00 -12.77
CA LYS A 254 5.93 11.44 -13.78
C LYS A 254 5.91 10.53 -15.00
N GLU A 255 7.08 10.14 -15.49
CA GLU A 255 7.20 9.31 -16.71
C GLU A 255 6.44 8.00 -16.55
N ARG A 256 6.62 7.31 -15.42
CA ARG A 256 5.99 6.02 -15.14
C ARG A 256 4.47 6.09 -14.94
N LEU A 257 3.93 7.23 -14.54
CA LEU A 257 2.48 7.38 -14.36
C LEU A 257 1.73 7.79 -15.64
N THR A 258 2.42 8.21 -16.69
CA THR A 258 1.78 8.82 -17.86
C THR A 258 0.78 7.86 -18.52
N ALA A 259 1.18 6.62 -18.81
CA ALA A 259 0.31 5.63 -19.46
C ALA A 259 -0.90 5.24 -18.59
N ALA A 260 -0.69 5.03 -17.29
CA ALA A 260 -1.77 4.74 -16.35
C ALA A 260 -2.75 5.90 -16.24
N THR A 261 -2.27 7.15 -16.23
CA THR A 261 -3.13 8.35 -16.20
C THR A 261 -4.04 8.42 -17.44
N GLU A 262 -3.49 8.19 -18.62
CA GLU A 262 -4.27 8.17 -19.86
C GLU A 262 -5.27 7.01 -19.89
N TRP A 263 -4.90 5.84 -19.33
CA TRP A 263 -5.80 4.71 -19.19
C TRP A 263 -6.99 5.05 -18.27
N LEU A 264 -6.74 5.66 -17.12
CA LEU A 264 -7.77 6.09 -16.17
C LEU A 264 -8.74 7.08 -16.83
N LYS A 265 -8.22 8.08 -17.55
CA LYS A 265 -9.03 9.07 -18.27
C LYS A 265 -9.87 8.44 -19.38
N THR A 266 -9.24 7.62 -20.20
CA THR A 266 -9.89 6.98 -21.35
C THR A 266 -11.04 6.06 -20.92
N ASN A 267 -10.86 5.37 -19.81
CA ASN A 267 -11.85 4.43 -19.29
C ASN A 267 -12.79 5.05 -18.22
N ASN A 268 -12.68 6.37 -17.95
CA ASN A 268 -13.45 7.08 -16.91
C ASN A 268 -13.34 6.38 -15.56
N LYS A 269 -12.11 6.07 -15.15
CA LYS A 269 -11.80 5.39 -13.88
C LYS A 269 -11.09 6.34 -12.92
N LYS A 270 -11.09 5.99 -11.63
CA LYS A 270 -10.33 6.67 -10.59
C LYS A 270 -9.18 5.79 -10.14
N GLY A 271 -8.01 6.39 -9.95
CA GLY A 271 -6.81 5.73 -9.49
C GLY A 271 -6.31 6.25 -8.16
N PHE A 272 -5.51 5.46 -7.51
CA PHE A 272 -4.80 5.77 -6.27
C PHE A 272 -3.42 5.12 -6.33
N ILE A 273 -2.39 5.77 -5.79
CA ILE A 273 -1.08 5.14 -5.63
C ILE A 273 -0.99 4.65 -4.19
N GLY A 274 -1.17 3.33 -3.99
CA GLY A 274 -1.16 2.69 -2.66
C GLY A 274 0.23 2.51 -2.09
N GLU A 275 1.23 2.40 -2.96
CA GLU A 275 2.63 2.35 -2.54
C GLU A 275 3.52 3.16 -3.46
N PHE A 276 4.35 3.99 -2.86
CA PHE A 276 5.48 4.64 -3.50
C PHE A 276 6.52 5.05 -2.45
N ALA A 277 7.76 5.15 -2.87
CA ALA A 277 8.84 5.66 -2.03
C ALA A 277 9.99 6.24 -2.88
N GLY A 278 11.00 6.79 -2.21
CA GLY A 278 12.25 7.23 -2.82
C GLY A 278 13.36 7.31 -1.78
N GLY A 279 14.60 7.04 -2.20
CA GLY A 279 15.77 7.18 -1.33
C GLY A 279 16.00 8.62 -0.89
N VAL A 280 16.69 8.79 0.23
CA VAL A 280 16.99 10.11 0.81
C VAL A 280 18.15 10.76 0.01
N ASN A 281 17.83 11.27 -1.17
CA ASN A 281 18.75 12.00 -2.05
C ASN A 281 17.99 12.94 -2.98
N SER A 282 18.68 13.92 -3.54
CA SER A 282 18.11 15.02 -4.34
C SER A 282 17.35 14.56 -5.58
N ASP A 283 17.79 13.49 -6.24
CA ASP A 283 17.16 12.99 -7.45
C ASP A 283 15.81 12.34 -7.12
N CYS A 284 15.77 11.50 -6.07
CA CYS A 284 14.54 10.89 -5.60
C CYS A 284 13.56 11.92 -5.02
N GLU A 285 14.03 12.89 -4.23
CA GLU A 285 13.18 13.98 -3.74
C GLU A 285 12.52 14.76 -4.89
N THR A 286 13.28 15.02 -5.96
CA THR A 286 12.77 15.71 -7.15
C THR A 286 11.79 14.83 -7.91
N ALA A 287 12.08 13.53 -8.06
CA ALA A 287 11.22 12.57 -8.73
C ALA A 287 9.89 12.38 -8.00
N VAL A 288 9.91 12.24 -6.66
CA VAL A 288 8.71 12.15 -5.82
C VAL A 288 7.86 13.41 -5.92
N LYS A 289 8.47 14.60 -5.82
CA LYS A 289 7.75 15.88 -6.01
C LYS A 289 7.13 15.97 -7.40
N GLY A 290 7.87 15.56 -8.43
CA GLY A 290 7.41 15.54 -9.82
C GLY A 290 6.22 14.60 -10.03
N MET A 291 6.26 13.42 -9.40
CA MET A 291 5.18 12.44 -9.41
C MET A 291 3.92 12.99 -8.76
N LEU A 292 4.01 13.44 -7.52
CA LEU A 292 2.87 13.96 -6.77
C LEU A 292 2.28 15.23 -7.42
N SER A 293 3.12 16.11 -7.98
CA SER A 293 2.65 17.27 -8.74
C SER A 293 1.89 16.84 -9.99
N TYR A 294 2.40 15.85 -10.73
CA TYR A 294 1.72 15.32 -11.91
C TYR A 294 0.36 14.70 -11.56
N MET A 295 0.28 13.92 -10.50
CA MET A 295 -0.98 13.36 -10.00
C MET A 295 -1.96 14.46 -9.56
N SER A 296 -1.48 15.48 -8.86
CA SER A 296 -2.29 16.64 -8.43
C SER A 296 -2.83 17.43 -9.64
N ASP A 297 -2.03 17.61 -10.69
CA ASP A 297 -2.47 18.24 -11.95
C ASP A 297 -3.52 17.37 -12.71
N ASN A 298 -3.60 16.06 -12.40
CA ASN A 298 -4.55 15.10 -12.94
C ASN A 298 -5.49 14.52 -11.85
N SER A 299 -5.85 15.34 -10.87
CA SER A 299 -6.73 14.95 -9.76
C SER A 299 -8.19 14.70 -10.17
N ASP A 300 -8.51 14.94 -11.44
CA ASP A 300 -9.73 14.47 -12.07
C ASP A 300 -9.80 12.93 -12.12
N VAL A 301 -8.66 12.24 -12.12
CA VAL A 301 -8.57 10.77 -12.09
C VAL A 301 -7.76 10.23 -10.90
N TRP A 302 -6.74 10.90 -10.41
CA TRP A 302 -5.96 10.47 -9.26
C TRP A 302 -6.55 10.98 -7.94
N MET A 303 -6.94 10.06 -7.05
CA MET A 303 -7.54 10.42 -5.76
C MET A 303 -6.51 10.70 -4.67
N GLY A 304 -5.27 10.25 -4.81
CA GLY A 304 -4.22 10.48 -3.83
C GLY A 304 -3.15 9.39 -3.83
N ALA A 305 -2.36 9.35 -2.74
CA ALA A 305 -1.26 8.40 -2.60
C ALA A 305 -0.93 8.08 -1.14
N GLU A 306 -0.33 6.89 -0.92
CA GLU A 306 0.24 6.43 0.35
C GLU A 306 1.71 6.06 0.18
N TRP A 307 2.51 6.51 1.15
CA TRP A 307 3.93 6.22 1.20
C TRP A 307 4.18 4.83 1.76
N TRP A 308 5.10 4.08 1.19
CA TRP A 308 5.61 2.83 1.73
C TRP A 308 6.92 3.07 2.50
N SER A 309 7.01 2.95 3.83
CA SER A 309 5.94 2.82 4.79
C SER A 309 6.38 3.32 6.17
N ALA A 310 5.47 3.39 7.12
CA ALA A 310 5.75 3.52 8.54
C ALA A 310 5.53 2.17 9.23
N GLY A 311 5.84 2.09 10.53
CA GLY A 311 5.69 0.90 11.35
C GLY A 311 6.90 0.65 12.26
N PRO A 312 6.70 -0.01 13.41
CA PRO A 312 7.68 -0.01 14.50
C PRO A 312 8.93 -0.88 14.24
N TRP A 313 8.89 -1.84 13.32
CA TRP A 313 9.97 -2.80 13.12
C TRP A 313 10.86 -2.54 11.90
N TRP A 314 10.64 -1.46 11.18
CA TRP A 314 11.47 -1.12 10.03
C TRP A 314 12.94 -0.79 10.36
N GLY A 315 13.24 -0.34 11.58
CA GLY A 315 14.61 0.00 11.97
C GLY A 315 15.24 1.02 11.02
N SER A 316 16.31 0.61 10.33
CA SER A 316 17.02 1.44 9.36
C SER A 316 16.56 1.27 7.92
N TYR A 317 15.38 0.70 7.68
CA TYR A 317 14.82 0.57 6.33
C TYR A 317 14.79 1.92 5.61
N MET A 318 15.38 1.97 4.42
CA MET A 318 15.69 3.23 3.71
C MET A 318 14.47 4.13 3.47
N TYR A 319 13.29 3.55 3.33
CA TYR A 319 12.05 4.29 3.09
C TYR A 319 11.21 4.51 4.34
N SER A 320 11.67 4.05 5.52
CA SER A 320 10.89 4.17 6.73
C SER A 320 10.52 5.62 7.05
N LEU A 321 9.22 5.87 7.09
CA LEU A 321 8.60 7.14 7.50
C LEU A 321 8.14 7.09 8.96
N GLU A 322 8.56 6.07 9.73
CA GLU A 322 8.22 5.96 11.15
C GLU A 322 8.57 7.25 11.89
N PRO A 323 7.62 7.88 12.57
CA PRO A 323 7.83 9.18 13.19
C PRO A 323 9.06 9.21 14.10
N THR A 324 9.93 10.18 13.85
CA THR A 324 11.18 10.47 14.56
C THR A 324 12.33 9.47 14.40
N SER A 325 12.09 8.24 14.01
CA SER A 325 13.12 7.19 13.89
C SER A 325 13.40 6.74 12.45
N GLY A 326 12.44 6.83 11.56
CA GLY A 326 12.59 6.41 10.17
C GLY A 326 13.55 7.32 9.39
N PRO A 327 14.50 6.75 8.59
CA PRO A 327 15.44 7.54 7.80
C PRO A 327 14.78 8.54 6.85
N ALA A 328 13.64 8.19 6.27
CA ALA A 328 12.90 9.04 5.32
C ALA A 328 12.06 10.14 6.00
N TYR A 329 11.76 10.02 7.30
CA TYR A 329 10.79 10.86 8.00
C TYR A 329 11.09 12.36 7.89
N SER A 330 12.31 12.77 8.21
CA SER A 330 12.68 14.20 8.23
C SER A 330 12.73 14.82 6.84
N THR A 331 13.01 14.03 5.81
CA THR A 331 13.13 14.47 4.42
C THR A 331 11.76 14.49 3.73
N TYR A 332 11.01 13.40 3.81
CA TYR A 332 9.81 13.24 2.99
C TYR A 332 8.53 13.75 3.65
N LEU A 333 8.41 13.78 4.98
CA LEU A 333 7.22 14.36 5.60
C LEU A 333 6.97 15.82 5.19
N PRO A 334 7.98 16.73 5.12
CA PRO A 334 7.79 18.08 4.58
C PRO A 334 7.31 18.13 3.14
N ILE A 335 7.81 17.21 2.29
CA ILE A 335 7.41 17.09 0.88
C ILE A 335 5.95 16.64 0.78
N LEU A 336 5.56 15.60 1.51
CA LEU A 336 4.20 15.08 1.53
C LEU A 336 3.20 16.12 2.03
N LYS A 337 3.59 16.95 3.00
CA LYS A 337 2.75 18.04 3.54
C LYS A 337 2.31 19.05 2.47
N GLU A 338 3.06 19.24 1.41
CA GLU A 338 2.68 20.12 0.30
C GLU A 338 1.41 19.62 -0.42
N TYR A 339 1.08 18.34 -0.26
CA TYR A 339 -0.03 17.65 -0.90
C TYR A 339 -1.15 17.22 0.06
N PHE A 340 -1.02 17.49 1.36
CA PHE A 340 -2.05 17.14 2.32
C PHE A 340 -3.35 17.91 2.05
N VAL A 341 -4.46 17.21 2.27
CA VAL A 341 -5.79 17.77 2.06
C VAL A 341 -6.07 18.80 3.14
N SER A 342 -6.25 20.06 2.74
CA SER A 342 -6.63 21.10 3.69
C SER A 342 -7.99 20.75 4.29
N SER A 343 -8.07 20.64 5.63
CA SER A 343 -9.34 20.51 6.32
C SER A 343 -10.15 21.78 6.06
N SER A 344 -11.03 21.75 5.07
CA SER A 344 -12.03 22.79 4.86
C SER A 344 -13.09 22.68 5.96
N GLY A 345 -12.85 23.31 7.12
CA GLY A 345 -13.85 23.34 8.17
C GLY A 345 -13.33 23.68 9.55
N SER A 346 -12.62 24.80 9.70
CA SER A 346 -12.70 25.67 10.87
C SER A 346 -11.99 26.98 10.57
N SER A 347 -12.62 27.84 9.77
CA SER A 347 -12.26 29.25 9.79
C SER A 347 -12.69 29.81 11.14
N ALA A 348 -11.81 29.69 12.14
CA ALA A 348 -11.82 30.63 13.23
C ALA A 348 -11.49 31.98 12.59
N SER A 349 -12.53 32.74 12.26
CA SER A 349 -12.41 34.16 11.94
C SER A 349 -11.75 34.82 13.12
N THR A 350 -10.46 34.98 13.08
CA THR A 350 -9.77 35.96 13.93
C THR A 350 -10.10 37.30 13.30
N SER A 351 -11.23 37.86 13.74
CA SER A 351 -11.59 39.24 13.49
C SER A 351 -10.52 40.09 14.16
N THR A 352 -9.51 40.50 13.42
CA THR A 352 -8.59 41.54 13.82
C THR A 352 -9.41 42.87 13.75
N THR A 353 -10.12 43.17 14.82
CA THR A 353 -10.72 44.48 15.00
C THR A 353 -9.58 45.47 15.23
N THR A 354 -9.23 46.19 14.21
CA THR A 354 -8.39 47.41 14.33
C THR A 354 -9.17 48.42 15.12
N ALA A 355 -8.92 48.50 16.43
CA ALA A 355 -9.46 49.54 17.26
C ALA A 355 -8.73 50.85 16.98
N ALA A 356 -9.43 51.75 16.34
CA ALA A 356 -9.03 53.15 16.26
C ALA A 356 -9.05 53.77 17.67
N ALA A 357 -7.95 54.34 18.08
CA ALA A 357 -7.82 55.04 19.33
C ALA A 357 -8.68 56.32 19.28
N THR A 358 -9.67 56.41 20.13
CA THR A 358 -10.32 57.68 20.49
C THR A 358 -10.17 57.88 21.98
N THR A 359 -9.41 58.92 22.33
CA THR A 359 -9.23 59.48 23.66
C THR A 359 -10.55 60.03 24.19
N ALA A 360 -10.99 59.56 25.37
CA ALA A 360 -11.97 60.32 26.18
C ALA A 360 -11.70 60.09 27.66
N VAL A 361 -11.80 61.20 28.35
CA VAL A 361 -11.39 61.57 29.69
C VAL A 361 -12.16 60.84 30.79
N ALA A 362 -11.50 60.73 31.92
CA ALA A 362 -11.89 60.16 33.19
C ALA A 362 -13.21 60.69 33.79
N SER A 363 -13.91 59.84 34.51
CA SER A 363 -14.68 60.22 35.69
C SER A 363 -14.75 59.03 36.68
N THR A 364 -14.19 59.29 37.81
CA THR A 364 -14.21 58.54 39.06
C THR A 364 -15.61 58.33 39.63
N SER A 365 -15.95 57.18 40.10
CA SER A 365 -16.77 57.02 41.30
C SER A 365 -16.53 55.68 41.98
N THR A 366 -16.02 55.81 43.15
CA THR A 366 -15.82 54.86 44.25
C THR A 366 -17.16 54.34 44.77
N THR A 367 -17.29 53.05 44.99
CA THR A 367 -18.11 52.54 46.09
C THR A 367 -17.52 51.19 46.61
N THR A 368 -17.20 51.23 47.85
CA THR A 368 -16.69 50.21 48.77
C THR A 368 -17.86 49.35 49.29
N SER A 369 -17.63 48.09 49.55
CA SER A 369 -18.04 47.29 50.71
C SER A 369 -17.90 45.79 50.41
N SER A 370 -16.95 45.11 50.94
CA SER A 370 -16.85 44.43 52.25
C SER A 370 -17.41 43.01 52.27
N SER A 371 -16.43 42.07 52.33
CA SER A 371 -16.32 40.92 53.26
C SER A 371 -17.50 39.95 53.42
N THR A 372 -17.25 38.66 53.24
CA THR A 372 -16.85 37.81 54.40
C THR A 372 -16.37 36.41 53.97
N THR A 373 -15.32 35.99 54.53
CA THR A 373 -14.75 34.68 54.72
C THR A 373 -15.74 33.64 55.23
N THR A 374 -15.67 32.39 54.79
CA THR A 374 -15.53 31.23 55.71
C THR A 374 -14.88 30.03 55.04
N SER A 375 -13.86 29.60 55.70
CA SER A 375 -13.08 28.38 55.54
C SER A 375 -13.81 27.22 56.21
N ALA A 376 -13.73 26.02 55.65
CA ALA A 376 -13.63 24.78 56.41
C ALA A 376 -13.06 23.66 55.53
N ALA A 377 -11.90 23.20 55.91
CA ALA A 377 -11.31 21.92 55.54
C ALA A 377 -11.90 20.85 56.45
N GLU A 378 -12.10 19.66 55.95
CA GLU A 378 -11.87 18.44 56.73
C GLU A 378 -11.58 17.25 55.82
N ALA A 379 -10.58 16.53 56.25
CA ALA A 379 -9.99 15.34 55.68
C ALA A 379 -10.57 14.08 56.36
N ILE A 380 -10.07 12.89 55.85
CA ILE A 380 -10.10 11.53 56.49
C ILE A 380 -11.33 10.72 56.12
N SER A 381 -11.25 9.49 55.57
CA SER A 381 -10.34 8.33 55.75
C SER A 381 -10.77 7.21 54.80
N THR A 382 -9.83 6.42 54.35
CA THR A 382 -9.98 5.04 53.91
C THR A 382 -10.45 4.12 55.04
N PRO A 383 -11.10 2.99 54.76
CA PRO A 383 -10.38 1.75 55.01
C PRO A 383 -10.47 0.66 53.93
N ASN A 384 -9.37 0.02 53.81
CA ASN A 384 -9.05 -1.28 53.29
C ASN A 384 -9.89 -2.39 53.96
N THR A 385 -10.47 -3.32 53.19
CA THR A 385 -10.76 -4.66 53.75
C THR A 385 -10.59 -5.72 52.66
N GLN A 386 -9.53 -6.49 52.79
CA GLN A 386 -9.35 -7.81 52.21
C GLN A 386 -10.37 -8.78 52.81
N ALA A 387 -10.93 -9.64 51.98
CA ALA A 387 -11.42 -10.94 52.42
C ALA A 387 -11.07 -11.98 51.35
N GLN A 388 -10.08 -12.79 51.69
CA GLN A 388 -9.90 -14.14 51.15
C GLN A 388 -10.97 -15.02 51.72
N VAL A 389 -11.27 -16.15 51.03
CA VAL A 389 -11.47 -17.53 51.47
C VAL A 389 -12.29 -18.25 50.44
N SER A 390 -11.72 -19.11 49.73
CA SER A 390 -11.47 -20.57 49.76
C SER A 390 -12.42 -21.36 48.83
N SER A 391 -11.77 -22.16 48.00
CA SER A 391 -12.30 -23.32 47.31
C SER A 391 -12.78 -24.38 48.30
N PRO A 392 -13.62 -25.30 47.91
CA PRO A 392 -13.19 -26.70 47.98
C PRO A 392 -13.40 -27.50 46.69
N ALA A 393 -12.46 -28.43 46.55
CA ALA A 393 -12.46 -29.55 45.63
C ALA A 393 -13.34 -30.67 46.13
N THR A 394 -13.48 -31.64 45.31
CA THR A 394 -13.70 -33.08 45.42
C THR A 394 -14.92 -33.57 44.65
N GLU A 395 -14.60 -34.42 43.76
CA GLU A 395 -14.68 -35.89 43.58
C GLU A 395 -15.98 -36.29 42.89
N SER A 396 -16.09 -37.22 42.03
CA SER A 396 -15.42 -38.41 41.57
C SER A 396 -16.44 -39.20 40.72
N SER A 397 -15.89 -39.85 39.70
CA SER A 397 -16.19 -41.22 39.23
C SER A 397 -17.60 -41.60 38.78
N SER A 398 -17.65 -42.15 37.58
CA SER A 398 -17.77 -43.58 37.22
C SER A 398 -18.30 -43.66 35.79
N SER A 399 -17.56 -44.17 34.79
CA SER A 399 -17.42 -45.54 34.29
C SER A 399 -18.74 -46.27 34.04
N LEU A 400 -18.86 -46.74 32.80
CA LEU A 400 -19.27 -48.04 32.26
C LEU A 400 -19.76 -47.79 30.81
N ASP A 401 -19.05 -48.22 29.79
CA ASP A 401 -18.88 -49.56 29.25
C ASP A 401 -20.08 -50.07 28.46
N SER A 402 -19.78 -50.53 27.31
CA SER A 402 -20.34 -51.62 26.52
C SER A 402 -20.59 -51.28 25.07
N SER A 403 -19.66 -51.67 24.23
CA SER A 403 -19.67 -52.91 23.43
C SER A 403 -20.58 -52.91 22.21
N ALA A 404 -19.89 -52.93 21.07
CA ALA A 404 -19.84 -53.97 20.04
C ALA A 404 -21.00 -54.07 19.05
N LYS A 405 -20.73 -53.97 17.79
CA LYS A 405 -20.43 -55.06 16.86
C LYS A 405 -20.50 -54.54 15.43
N SER A 406 -19.42 -54.71 14.73
CA SER A 406 -19.22 -55.31 13.42
C SER A 406 -20.45 -55.69 12.61
N ASP A 407 -20.45 -55.25 11.34
CA ASP A 407 -20.52 -56.22 10.24
C ASP A 407 -19.94 -55.59 8.94
N ALA A 408 -19.12 -56.42 8.31
CA ALA A 408 -18.43 -56.21 7.07
C ALA A 408 -19.32 -56.61 5.88
N THR A 409 -18.95 -56.11 4.73
CA THR A 409 -18.99 -56.68 3.37
C THR A 409 -19.32 -55.57 2.39
N THR A 410 -18.73 -55.34 1.24
CA THR A 410 -17.96 -56.17 0.31
C THR A 410 -17.29 -55.24 -0.69
N ALA A 411 -16.11 -55.58 -1.13
CA ALA A 411 -15.36 -55.00 -2.23
C ALA A 411 -16.04 -55.18 -3.58
N ALA A 412 -15.87 -54.19 -4.47
CA ALA A 412 -15.96 -54.41 -5.89
C ALA A 412 -14.89 -53.61 -6.62
N ALA A 413 -14.24 -54.29 -7.49
CA ALA A 413 -12.96 -54.00 -8.16
C ALA A 413 -13.06 -52.89 -9.25
N ALA A 414 -11.94 -52.30 -9.50
CA ALA A 414 -11.61 -51.48 -10.67
C ALA A 414 -11.54 -52.32 -11.97
N PRO A 415 -11.66 -51.72 -13.12
CA PRO A 415 -10.91 -52.20 -14.29
C PRO A 415 -9.85 -51.23 -14.74
N SER A 416 -8.65 -51.74 -14.83
CA SER A 416 -7.51 -51.26 -15.59
C SER A 416 -7.80 -51.29 -17.09
N SER A 417 -7.44 -50.21 -17.81
CA SER A 417 -7.28 -50.29 -19.27
C SER A 417 -5.94 -49.72 -19.69
N SER A 418 -5.22 -50.59 -20.23
CA SER A 418 -3.95 -50.67 -20.93
C SER A 418 -3.60 -49.52 -21.89
N SER A 419 -2.34 -49.14 -21.82
CA SER A 419 -1.56 -48.37 -22.77
C SER A 419 -1.46 -49.05 -24.14
N THR A 420 -1.59 -48.26 -25.20
CA THR A 420 -1.09 -48.66 -26.54
C THR A 420 -0.12 -47.57 -27.03
N SER A 421 1.13 -47.94 -27.13
CA SER A 421 2.21 -47.20 -27.78
C SER A 421 2.06 -47.35 -29.30
N VAL A 422 2.10 -46.26 -30.02
CA VAL A 422 2.34 -46.26 -31.47
C VAL A 422 3.66 -45.59 -31.75
N ALA A 423 4.56 -46.39 -32.28
CA ALA A 423 5.84 -45.96 -32.84
C ALA A 423 5.63 -45.27 -34.16
N SER A 424 6.23 -44.15 -34.42
CA SER A 424 6.38 -43.56 -35.74
C SER A 424 7.87 -43.35 -36.07
N THR A 425 8.20 -43.87 -37.17
CA THR A 425 9.50 -44.03 -37.84
C THR A 425 10.14 -42.67 -38.22
N ALA A 426 11.44 -42.65 -38.09
CA ALA A 426 12.36 -41.61 -38.51
C ALA A 426 12.53 -41.58 -40.06
N GLY A 427 12.58 -40.37 -40.63
CA GLY A 427 13.12 -40.09 -41.94
C GLY A 427 14.14 -38.96 -41.88
N PRO A 428 15.23 -39.02 -42.65
CA PRO A 428 16.38 -38.14 -42.45
C PRO A 428 16.22 -36.83 -43.21
N THR A 429 16.49 -35.73 -42.60
CA THR A 429 16.62 -34.44 -43.28
C THR A 429 18.02 -33.86 -43.02
N THR A 430 18.62 -33.51 -44.10
CA THR A 430 19.93 -33.02 -44.44
C THR A 430 20.39 -31.85 -43.60
N LEU A 431 21.65 -31.92 -43.11
CA LEU A 431 22.43 -30.84 -42.50
C LEU A 431 22.80 -29.79 -43.58
N VAL A 432 22.43 -28.55 -43.34
CA VAL A 432 23.03 -27.37 -43.99
C VAL A 432 23.90 -26.67 -42.96
N SER A 433 25.20 -26.67 -43.21
CA SER A 433 26.22 -25.98 -42.42
C SER A 433 26.18 -24.48 -42.72
N VAL A 434 26.05 -23.64 -41.70
CA VAL A 434 26.31 -22.20 -41.76
C VAL A 434 27.51 -21.88 -40.87
N PRO A 435 28.46 -21.05 -41.32
CA PRO A 435 29.76 -20.91 -40.66
C PRO A 435 29.68 -20.16 -39.33
N SER A 436 30.37 -20.71 -38.33
CA SER A 436 30.61 -20.09 -37.03
C SER A 436 31.45 -18.82 -37.16
N THR A 437 30.92 -17.70 -36.78
CA THR A 437 31.72 -16.54 -36.39
C THR A 437 32.13 -16.69 -34.92
N THR A 438 33.40 -16.78 -34.70
CA THR A 438 34.08 -16.78 -33.41
C THR A 438 33.79 -15.47 -32.69
N GLN A 439 32.97 -15.54 -31.65
CA GLN A 439 32.84 -14.45 -30.69
C GLN A 439 33.75 -14.78 -29.49
N SER A 440 34.71 -13.91 -29.26
CA SER A 440 35.66 -13.98 -28.15
C SER A 440 34.95 -14.05 -26.82
N ALA A 441 35.23 -15.04 -26.05
CA ALA A 441 34.79 -15.15 -24.65
C ALA A 441 35.48 -14.03 -23.84
N SER A 442 34.69 -13.06 -23.42
CA SER A 442 35.10 -12.15 -22.36
C SER A 442 35.03 -12.93 -21.04
N THR A 443 36.19 -13.22 -20.49
CA THR A 443 36.37 -13.75 -19.14
C THR A 443 35.83 -12.71 -18.16
N SER A 444 34.63 -12.93 -17.65
CA SER A 444 34.12 -12.20 -16.50
C SER A 444 34.95 -12.57 -15.28
N THR A 445 35.83 -11.67 -14.90
CA THR A 445 36.52 -11.71 -13.60
C THR A 445 35.44 -11.65 -12.52
N LYS A 446 35.27 -12.74 -11.77
CA LYS A 446 34.49 -12.76 -10.53
C LYS A 446 35.08 -11.66 -9.62
N THR A 447 34.37 -10.60 -9.47
CA THR A 447 34.64 -9.56 -8.43
C THR A 447 34.52 -10.27 -7.09
N ALA A 448 35.56 -10.17 -6.26
CA ALA A 448 35.58 -10.74 -4.93
C ALA A 448 34.38 -10.22 -4.13
N ALA A 449 33.66 -11.17 -3.51
CA ALA A 449 32.54 -10.87 -2.62
C ALA A 449 33.00 -9.85 -1.55
N THR A 450 32.25 -8.80 -1.36
CA THR A 450 32.46 -7.82 -0.31
C THR A 450 32.40 -8.55 1.03
N VAL A 451 33.50 -8.53 1.79
CA VAL A 451 33.57 -9.15 3.12
C VAL A 451 32.81 -8.25 4.07
N GLY A 452 31.51 -8.48 4.19
CA GLY A 452 30.63 -7.81 5.15
C GLY A 452 29.63 -8.84 5.69
N THR A 453 29.17 -8.65 6.92
CA THR A 453 28.04 -9.41 7.46
C THR A 453 26.76 -8.68 7.13
N VAL A 454 25.73 -9.45 6.73
CA VAL A 454 24.39 -8.96 6.42
C VAL A 454 23.60 -8.85 7.71
N ALA A 455 22.97 -7.71 7.94
CA ALA A 455 22.14 -7.49 9.11
C ALA A 455 20.82 -8.28 9.03
N HIS A 456 20.12 -8.37 10.15
CA HIS A 456 18.79 -8.98 10.23
C HIS A 456 17.84 -8.33 9.20
N TRP A 457 17.06 -9.15 8.54
CA TRP A 457 16.10 -8.78 7.49
C TRP A 457 16.67 -8.37 6.13
N TYR A 458 17.99 -8.29 5.97
CA TYR A 458 18.60 -7.95 4.68
C TYR A 458 18.87 -9.17 3.81
N GLN A 459 18.89 -8.95 2.50
CA GLN A 459 19.17 -10.00 1.53
C GLN A 459 20.58 -10.56 1.67
N CYS A 460 20.68 -11.87 1.76
CA CYS A 460 21.93 -12.61 1.91
C CYS A 460 22.18 -13.63 0.80
N GLY A 461 21.30 -13.74 -0.19
CA GLY A 461 21.43 -14.70 -1.28
C GLY A 461 20.28 -14.63 -2.26
N GLY A 462 20.27 -15.54 -3.22
CA GLY A 462 19.31 -15.67 -4.31
C GLY A 462 19.97 -15.76 -5.67
N ALA A 463 19.23 -16.10 -6.72
CA ALA A 463 19.73 -16.12 -8.08
C ALA A 463 20.23 -14.74 -8.48
N ASN A 464 21.43 -14.66 -9.06
CA ASN A 464 22.12 -13.42 -9.46
C ASN A 464 22.57 -12.50 -8.30
N TRP A 465 22.45 -12.91 -7.04
CA TRP A 465 22.93 -12.13 -5.91
C TRP A 465 24.46 -11.99 -5.92
N THR A 466 24.97 -10.77 -5.83
CA THR A 466 26.40 -10.45 -5.85
C THR A 466 26.90 -9.83 -4.54
N GLY A 467 26.01 -9.56 -3.58
CA GLY A 467 26.33 -8.98 -2.28
C GLY A 467 26.88 -9.98 -1.27
N ALA A 468 27.00 -9.54 -0.01
CA ALA A 468 27.43 -10.40 1.09
C ALA A 468 26.41 -11.53 1.35
N THR A 469 26.92 -12.71 1.73
CA THR A 469 26.10 -13.92 1.95
C THR A 469 26.15 -14.44 3.37
N THR A 470 26.94 -13.79 4.25
CA THR A 470 27.09 -14.19 5.64
C THR A 470 26.26 -13.26 6.52
N CYS A 471 25.27 -13.79 7.21
CA CYS A 471 24.46 -13.02 8.15
C CYS A 471 25.25 -12.65 9.42
N ALA A 472 24.80 -11.61 10.11
CA ALA A 472 25.30 -11.23 11.42
C ALA A 472 25.15 -12.39 12.42
N SER A 473 25.96 -12.33 13.51
CA SER A 473 25.99 -13.41 14.49
C SER A 473 24.61 -13.71 15.09
N GLY A 474 24.22 -14.97 15.07
CA GLY A 474 22.92 -15.44 15.57
C GLY A 474 21.82 -15.51 14.49
N LEU A 475 22.09 -15.08 13.26
CA LEU A 475 21.14 -15.11 12.16
C LEU A 475 21.53 -16.16 11.10
N THR A 476 20.54 -16.67 10.40
CA THR A 476 20.70 -17.65 9.30
C THR A 476 20.19 -17.03 8.00
N CYS A 477 20.90 -17.29 6.89
CA CYS A 477 20.43 -16.89 5.58
C CYS A 477 19.34 -17.87 5.11
N VAL A 478 18.09 -17.46 5.18
CA VAL A 478 16.91 -18.28 4.89
C VAL A 478 16.42 -17.98 3.47
N LYS A 479 16.20 -19.03 2.69
CA LYS A 479 15.66 -18.91 1.33
C LYS A 479 14.18 -18.56 1.40
N GLN A 480 13.81 -17.39 0.94
CA GLN A 480 12.42 -16.95 0.77
C GLN A 480 11.88 -17.39 -0.61
N ASN A 481 12.66 -17.16 -1.66
CA ASN A 481 12.37 -17.62 -3.01
C ASN A 481 13.68 -17.86 -3.80
N GLU A 482 13.59 -18.16 -5.09
CA GLU A 482 14.77 -18.46 -5.92
C GLU A 482 15.72 -17.26 -6.04
N TYR A 483 15.18 -16.03 -5.99
CA TYR A 483 15.94 -14.80 -6.23
C TYR A 483 16.25 -14.03 -4.95
N TYR A 484 15.62 -14.37 -3.82
CA TYR A 484 15.76 -13.65 -2.56
C TYR A 484 15.93 -14.59 -1.37
N HIS A 485 17.07 -14.47 -0.67
CA HIS A 485 17.33 -15.11 0.62
C HIS A 485 17.59 -14.01 1.65
N GLN A 486 17.09 -14.16 2.86
CA GLN A 486 17.09 -13.12 3.91
C GLN A 486 17.76 -13.62 5.18
N CYS A 487 18.44 -12.73 5.89
CA CYS A 487 19.02 -13.03 7.21
C CYS A 487 17.93 -12.95 8.28
N LEU A 488 17.56 -14.11 8.83
CA LEU A 488 16.58 -14.29 9.90
C LEU A 488 17.19 -14.97 11.11
#